data_3159de4476e0c4ad5f28ef92771e2bdd
#
_entry.id   3159de4476e0c4ad5f28ef92771e2bdd
#
_cell.length_a   1.000
_cell.length_b   1.000
_cell.length_c   1.000
_cell.angle_alpha   90.00
_cell.angle_beta   90.00
_cell.angle_gamma   90.00
#
_symmetry.space_group_name_H-M   'P 1'
#
loop_
_entity.id
_entity.type
_entity.pdbx_description
1 polymer ?
#
loop_
_entity_poly.entity_id
_entity_poly.type
_entity_poly.pdbx_seq_one_letter_code
_entity_poly.pdbx_strand_id
1 'polypeptide(L)'
;MGNGRGRFYTTSEVAKRLGVTPPTVIKWIETGDLAAHRTPGGHRRIAAGDLAEFAARCGFDVGDGAAPPEAVSDGLTRVLIIDREQDFAEMVEEFLQYKGTFRVAHATSPLMAGYHMGTLRPEVVLYDVDFTGVDINALMSLTESGRVLLMTSLISPELAALEASMDIAQVVEKPVKLDHLLQLIQGR
;
A
#
# COMPACT_ATOMS: atom_id res chain seq x y z
N MET A 1 -22.89 -20.27 29.71
CA MET A 1 -21.50 -19.87 29.97
C MET A 1 -20.64 -20.49 28.89
N GLY A 2 -20.49 -19.79 27.77
CA GLY A 2 -19.73 -20.23 26.61
C GLY A 2 -18.27 -19.86 26.78
N ASN A 3 -17.41 -20.86 26.83
CA ASN A 3 -15.98 -20.75 27.02
C ASN A 3 -15.35 -20.18 25.71
N GLY A 4 -15.25 -18.86 25.61
CA GLY A 4 -14.59 -18.16 24.50
C GLY A 4 -13.07 -18.36 24.58
N ARG A 5 -12.58 -19.53 24.17
CA ARG A 5 -11.16 -19.71 23.87
C ARG A 5 -10.85 -18.80 22.69
N GLY A 6 -10.24 -17.65 22.99
CA GLY A 6 -9.80 -16.71 21.98
C GLY A 6 -8.99 -17.45 20.90
N ARG A 7 -9.38 -17.28 19.65
CA ARG A 7 -8.65 -17.82 18.49
C ARG A 7 -7.32 -17.12 18.40
N PHE A 8 -6.23 -17.88 18.30
CA PHE A 8 -4.88 -17.34 18.12
C PHE A 8 -4.33 -17.75 16.75
N TYR A 9 -3.59 -16.86 16.15
CA TYR A 9 -2.93 -17.07 14.87
C TYR A 9 -1.41 -17.07 15.03
N THR A 10 -0.73 -17.82 14.19
CA THR A 10 0.72 -17.74 13.99
C THR A 10 1.07 -16.56 13.09
N THR A 11 2.33 -16.13 13.08
CA THR A 11 2.81 -15.09 12.15
C THR A 11 2.59 -15.47 10.68
N SER A 12 2.70 -16.76 10.34
CA SER A 12 2.45 -17.25 8.98
C SER A 12 0.96 -17.23 8.61
N GLU A 13 0.06 -17.54 9.56
CA GLU A 13 -1.38 -17.45 9.31
C GLU A 13 -1.84 -16.00 9.16
N VAL A 14 -1.28 -15.07 9.97
CA VAL A 14 -1.53 -13.63 9.84
C VAL A 14 -1.00 -13.13 8.50
N ALA A 15 0.23 -13.48 8.14
CA ALA A 15 0.84 -13.12 6.87
C ALA A 15 -0.03 -13.53 5.67
N LYS A 16 -0.51 -14.78 5.69
CA LYS A 16 -1.42 -15.29 4.65
C LYS A 16 -2.75 -14.55 4.61
N ARG A 17 -3.32 -14.18 5.79
CA ARG A 17 -4.60 -13.47 5.88
C ARG A 17 -4.52 -12.03 5.38
N LEU A 18 -3.38 -11.38 5.64
CA LEU A 18 -3.16 -9.98 5.28
C LEU A 18 -2.42 -9.82 3.93
N GLY A 19 -2.13 -10.92 3.21
CA GLY A 19 -1.43 -10.87 1.93
C GLY A 19 0.03 -10.37 2.01
N VAL A 20 0.70 -10.58 3.15
CA VAL A 20 2.08 -10.13 3.39
C VAL A 20 3.01 -11.29 3.70
N THR A 21 4.32 -11.01 3.88
CA THR A 21 5.29 -12.03 4.26
C THR A 21 5.36 -12.22 5.78
N PRO A 22 5.70 -13.43 6.31
CA PRO A 22 5.89 -13.63 7.75
C PRO A 22 6.93 -12.68 8.38
N PRO A 23 8.07 -12.33 7.75
CA PRO A 23 8.98 -11.31 8.24
C PRO A 23 8.32 -9.95 8.46
N THR A 24 7.38 -9.54 7.60
CA THR A 24 6.61 -8.29 7.75
C THR A 24 5.78 -8.31 9.03
N VAL A 25 5.07 -9.40 9.28
CA VAL A 25 4.29 -9.58 10.51
C VAL A 25 5.19 -9.56 11.76
N ILE A 26 6.36 -10.18 11.67
CA ILE A 26 7.35 -10.17 12.76
C ILE A 26 7.81 -8.75 13.04
N LYS A 27 8.09 -7.95 12.01
CA LYS A 27 8.47 -6.55 12.14
C LYS A 27 7.40 -5.75 12.87
N TRP A 28 6.12 -5.90 12.51
CA TRP A 28 5.01 -5.22 13.17
C TRP A 28 4.88 -5.56 14.67
N ILE A 29 5.20 -6.82 15.01
CA ILE A 29 5.22 -7.24 16.41
C ILE A 29 6.41 -6.61 17.15
N GLU A 30 7.55 -6.50 16.52
CA GLU A 30 8.78 -5.94 17.09
C GLU A 30 8.71 -4.41 17.25
N THR A 31 8.03 -3.73 16.34
CA THR A 31 7.76 -2.27 16.43
C THR A 31 6.61 -1.94 17.38
N GLY A 32 5.85 -2.96 17.83
CA GLY A 32 4.71 -2.76 18.73
C GLY A 32 3.40 -2.39 18.02
N ASP A 33 3.39 -2.38 16.69
CA ASP A 33 2.21 -2.06 15.89
C ASP A 33 1.14 -3.16 15.98
N LEU A 34 1.57 -4.42 16.09
CA LEU A 34 0.71 -5.59 16.24
C LEU A 34 1.02 -6.32 17.56
N ALA A 35 0.02 -6.41 18.45
CA ALA A 35 0.17 -7.13 19.70
C ALA A 35 0.31 -8.65 19.47
N ALA A 36 1.24 -9.27 20.18
CA ALA A 36 1.43 -10.72 20.15
C ALA A 36 1.92 -11.26 21.48
N HIS A 37 1.46 -12.45 21.82
CA HIS A 37 1.90 -13.23 22.98
C HIS A 37 2.98 -14.22 22.58
N ARG A 38 3.89 -14.56 23.50
CA ARG A 38 4.85 -15.66 23.30
C ARG A 38 4.40 -16.88 24.09
N THR A 39 4.40 -18.05 23.44
CA THR A 39 4.25 -19.32 24.14
C THR A 39 5.51 -19.65 24.94
N PRO A 40 5.46 -20.55 25.94
CA PRO A 40 6.65 -21.03 26.66
C PRO A 40 7.76 -21.54 25.72
N GLY A 41 7.41 -22.05 24.54
CA GLY A 41 8.35 -22.45 23.48
C GLY A 41 8.84 -21.31 22.58
N GLY A 42 8.57 -20.04 22.93
CA GLY A 42 9.06 -18.87 22.21
C GLY A 42 8.29 -18.48 20.93
N HIS A 43 7.27 -19.26 20.55
CA HIS A 43 6.47 -18.98 19.35
C HIS A 43 5.53 -17.80 19.55
N ARG A 44 5.47 -16.87 18.59
CA ARG A 44 4.55 -15.75 18.59
C ARG A 44 3.12 -16.21 18.30
N ARG A 45 2.15 -15.69 19.04
CA ARG A 45 0.71 -15.93 18.87
C ARG A 45 -0.03 -14.60 18.92
N ILE A 46 -0.83 -14.34 17.89
CA ILE A 46 -1.63 -13.11 17.74
C ILE A 46 -3.07 -13.48 18.04
N ALA A 47 -3.69 -12.79 19.01
CA ALA A 47 -5.10 -13.00 19.28
C ALA A 47 -5.96 -12.47 18.13
N ALA A 48 -7.10 -13.10 17.88
CA ALA A 48 -8.01 -12.69 16.80
C ALA A 48 -8.52 -11.25 17.01
N GLY A 49 -8.71 -10.82 18.27
CA GLY A 49 -9.08 -9.45 18.58
C GLY A 49 -7.98 -8.43 18.24
N ASP A 50 -6.73 -8.75 18.61
CA ASP A 50 -5.58 -7.88 18.32
C ASP A 50 -5.36 -7.75 16.80
N LEU A 51 -5.56 -8.85 16.06
CA LEU A 51 -5.49 -8.83 14.59
C LEU A 51 -6.61 -7.98 13.98
N ALA A 52 -7.84 -8.11 14.49
CA ALA A 52 -8.98 -7.35 13.99
C ALA A 52 -8.82 -5.84 14.27
N GLU A 53 -8.35 -5.48 15.46
CA GLU A 53 -8.06 -4.09 15.83
C GLU A 53 -6.93 -3.49 14.97
N PHE A 54 -5.84 -4.25 14.79
CA PHE A 54 -4.74 -3.87 13.92
C PHE A 54 -5.22 -3.67 12.48
N ALA A 55 -6.00 -4.62 11.96
CA ALA A 55 -6.54 -4.57 10.62
C ALA A 55 -7.46 -3.36 10.41
N ALA A 56 -8.38 -3.11 11.35
CA ALA A 56 -9.26 -1.94 11.29
C ALA A 56 -8.49 -0.61 11.31
N ARG A 57 -7.45 -0.52 12.14
CA ARG A 57 -6.59 0.67 12.23
C ARG A 57 -5.76 0.88 10.96
N CYS A 58 -5.34 -0.19 10.31
CA CYS A 58 -4.48 -0.15 9.14
C CYS A 58 -5.27 -0.30 7.81
N GLY A 59 -6.61 -0.38 7.85
CA GLY A 59 -7.44 -0.55 6.67
C GLY A 59 -7.34 -1.93 6.01
N PHE A 60 -6.85 -2.94 6.73
CA PHE A 60 -6.81 -4.32 6.23
C PHE A 60 -8.20 -4.96 6.29
N ASP A 61 -8.63 -5.58 5.19
CA ASP A 61 -9.78 -6.49 5.23
C ASP A 61 -9.31 -7.88 5.71
N VAL A 62 -9.71 -8.25 6.92
CA VAL A 62 -9.46 -9.59 7.51
C VAL A 62 -10.53 -10.61 7.11
N GLY A 63 -11.04 -10.53 5.91
CA GLY A 63 -11.98 -11.52 5.40
C GLY A 63 -11.53 -12.96 5.65
N ASP A 64 -12.50 -13.89 5.83
CA ASP A 64 -12.31 -15.30 6.20
C ASP A 64 -11.42 -16.07 5.20
N GLY A 65 -10.11 -15.80 5.21
CA GLY A 65 -9.11 -16.66 4.57
C GLY A 65 -9.13 -16.73 3.05
N ALA A 66 -9.68 -15.74 2.38
CA ALA A 66 -9.50 -15.61 0.94
C ALA A 66 -8.00 -15.41 0.65
N ALA A 67 -7.46 -16.18 -0.27
CA ALA A 67 -6.22 -15.89 -0.95
C ALA A 67 -6.27 -14.42 -1.43
N PRO A 68 -5.12 -13.72 -1.56
CA PRO A 68 -5.13 -12.40 -2.19
C PRO A 68 -5.99 -12.51 -3.43
N PRO A 69 -6.98 -11.62 -3.64
CA PRO A 69 -7.85 -11.74 -4.79
C PRO A 69 -6.95 -11.88 -6.01
N GLU A 70 -7.14 -12.98 -6.75
CA GLU A 70 -6.60 -13.06 -8.11
C GLU A 70 -6.96 -11.73 -8.74
N ALA A 71 -5.99 -11.09 -9.40
CA ALA A 71 -6.19 -9.76 -9.99
C ALA A 71 -7.52 -9.78 -10.75
N VAL A 72 -8.58 -9.29 -10.11
CA VAL A 72 -9.89 -9.25 -10.74
C VAL A 72 -9.73 -8.27 -11.87
N SER A 73 -9.68 -8.78 -13.07
CA SER A 73 -9.68 -7.98 -14.28
C SER A 73 -11.10 -7.41 -14.45
N ASP A 74 -11.42 -6.44 -13.61
CA ASP A 74 -12.65 -5.67 -13.68
C ASP A 74 -12.59 -4.56 -14.75
N GLY A 75 -11.48 -4.53 -15.51
CA GLY A 75 -11.23 -3.52 -16.52
C GLY A 75 -10.87 -2.14 -15.96
N LEU A 76 -10.69 -2.02 -14.64
CA LEU A 76 -10.30 -0.77 -14.00
C LEU A 76 -8.78 -0.64 -13.90
N THR A 77 -8.26 0.53 -14.19
CA THR A 77 -6.85 0.86 -13.93
C THR A 77 -6.61 0.99 -12.44
N ARG A 78 -5.68 0.23 -11.88
CA ARG A 78 -5.35 0.22 -10.46
C ARG A 78 -4.30 1.28 -10.16
N VAL A 79 -4.66 2.22 -9.29
CA VAL A 79 -3.82 3.37 -8.89
C VAL A 79 -3.56 3.31 -7.40
N LEU A 80 -2.29 3.39 -7.00
CA LEU A 80 -1.89 3.54 -5.60
C LEU A 80 -1.31 4.94 -5.39
N ILE A 81 -1.85 5.65 -4.41
CA ILE A 81 -1.34 6.96 -3.98
C ILE A 81 -0.53 6.74 -2.70
N ILE A 82 0.74 7.11 -2.70
CA ILE A 82 1.63 7.06 -1.54
C ILE A 82 2.00 8.49 -1.18
N ASP A 83 1.28 9.06 -0.24
CA ASP A 83 1.40 10.44 0.18
C ASP A 83 0.99 10.58 1.65
N ARG A 84 1.63 11.50 2.40
CA ARG A 84 1.24 11.80 3.77
C ARG A 84 0.12 12.82 3.87
N GLU A 85 -0.07 13.61 2.82
CA GLU A 85 -1.13 14.60 2.74
C GLU A 85 -2.46 13.91 2.40
N GLN A 86 -3.21 13.57 3.44
CA GLN A 86 -4.47 12.87 3.32
C GLN A 86 -5.47 13.64 2.45
N ASP A 87 -5.59 14.95 2.62
CA ASP A 87 -6.51 15.80 1.85
C ASP A 87 -6.22 15.75 0.34
N PHE A 88 -4.94 15.75 -0.04
CA PHE A 88 -4.53 15.59 -1.43
C PHE A 88 -4.89 14.21 -1.96
N ALA A 89 -4.59 13.16 -1.21
CA ALA A 89 -4.86 11.80 -1.61
C ALA A 89 -6.37 11.54 -1.78
N GLU A 90 -7.19 12.00 -0.83
CA GLU A 90 -8.66 11.91 -0.90
C GLU A 90 -9.22 12.67 -2.10
N MET A 91 -8.74 13.90 -2.37
CA MET A 91 -9.16 14.68 -3.53
C MET A 91 -8.86 13.96 -4.86
N VAL A 92 -7.67 13.37 -4.99
CA VAL A 92 -7.28 12.61 -6.18
C VAL A 92 -8.11 11.33 -6.29
N GLU A 93 -8.33 10.63 -5.19
CA GLU A 93 -9.14 9.41 -5.15
C GLU A 93 -10.58 9.69 -5.60
N GLU A 94 -11.25 10.68 -5.01
CA GLU A 94 -12.61 11.08 -5.39
C GLU A 94 -12.71 11.46 -6.88
N PHE A 95 -11.73 12.22 -7.37
CA PHE A 95 -11.72 12.62 -8.77
C PHE A 95 -11.57 11.42 -9.71
N LEU A 96 -10.67 10.49 -9.41
CA LEU A 96 -10.45 9.30 -10.23
C LEU A 96 -11.65 8.34 -10.16
N GLN A 97 -12.24 8.15 -8.99
CA GLN A 97 -13.45 7.35 -8.81
C GLN A 97 -14.64 7.94 -9.59
N TYR A 98 -14.79 9.27 -9.61
CA TYR A 98 -15.81 9.93 -10.40
C TYR A 98 -15.67 9.65 -11.91
N LYS A 99 -14.45 9.44 -12.41
CA LYS A 99 -14.20 9.04 -13.81
C LYS A 99 -14.65 7.59 -14.11
N GLY A 100 -14.85 6.76 -13.09
CA GLY A 100 -15.45 5.43 -13.18
C GLY A 100 -14.58 4.34 -13.82
N THR A 101 -13.31 4.64 -14.14
CA THR A 101 -12.38 3.72 -14.83
C THR A 101 -11.18 3.33 -13.96
N PHE A 102 -11.20 3.71 -12.69
CA PHE A 102 -10.07 3.52 -11.78
C PHE A 102 -10.50 2.82 -10.49
N ARG A 103 -9.61 1.96 -10.00
CA ARG A 103 -9.62 1.44 -8.63
C ARG A 103 -8.44 2.10 -7.90
N VAL A 104 -8.74 2.90 -6.90
CA VAL A 104 -7.74 3.69 -6.19
C VAL A 104 -7.60 3.16 -4.76
N ALA A 105 -6.38 3.12 -4.28
CA ALA A 105 -6.06 3.00 -2.87
C ALA A 105 -5.03 4.05 -2.50
N HIS A 106 -5.00 4.40 -1.22
CA HIS A 106 -4.06 5.40 -0.75
C HIS A 106 -3.32 4.93 0.52
N ALA A 107 -2.05 5.28 0.66
CA ALA A 107 -1.19 4.88 1.74
C ALA A 107 -0.51 6.09 2.37
N THR A 108 -0.78 6.32 3.65
CA THR A 108 -0.15 7.37 4.47
C THR A 108 1.04 6.85 5.28
N SER A 109 1.35 5.55 5.19
CA SER A 109 2.48 4.93 5.86
C SER A 109 3.17 3.89 4.98
N PRO A 110 4.48 3.62 5.21
CA PRO A 110 5.21 2.58 4.47
C PRO A 110 4.55 1.20 4.57
N LEU A 111 3.92 0.92 5.70
CA LEU A 111 3.18 -0.31 5.93
C LEU A 111 2.00 -0.45 4.98
N MET A 112 1.18 0.60 4.87
CA MET A 112 0.03 0.64 3.96
C MET A 112 0.48 0.58 2.50
N ALA A 113 1.57 1.26 2.15
CA ALA A 113 2.14 1.18 0.82
C ALA A 113 2.51 -0.27 0.46
N GLY A 114 3.24 -0.98 1.34
CA GLY A 114 3.59 -2.39 1.12
C GLY A 114 2.37 -3.31 1.03
N TYR A 115 1.35 -3.08 1.84
CA TYR A 115 0.10 -3.83 1.78
C TYR A 115 -0.61 -3.65 0.44
N HIS A 116 -0.82 -2.39 0.01
CA HIS A 116 -1.51 -2.10 -1.23
C HIS A 116 -0.71 -2.54 -2.47
N MET A 117 0.62 -2.49 -2.43
CA MET A 117 1.45 -3.08 -3.49
C MET A 117 1.15 -4.56 -3.67
N GLY A 118 1.01 -5.33 -2.58
CA GLY A 118 0.73 -6.76 -2.62
C GLY A 118 -0.71 -7.12 -2.97
N THR A 119 -1.69 -6.32 -2.53
CA THR A 119 -3.13 -6.65 -2.68
C THR A 119 -3.79 -6.00 -3.88
N LEU A 120 -3.49 -4.72 -4.14
CA LEU A 120 -4.02 -3.98 -5.28
C LEU A 120 -3.28 -4.31 -6.58
N ARG A 121 -1.97 -4.60 -6.50
CA ARG A 121 -1.08 -4.73 -7.68
C ARG A 121 -1.24 -3.55 -8.63
N PRO A 122 -0.86 -2.35 -8.21
CA PRO A 122 -1.15 -1.14 -8.96
C PRO A 122 -0.42 -1.12 -10.31
N GLU A 123 -1.10 -0.57 -11.32
CA GLU A 123 -0.53 -0.29 -12.64
C GLU A 123 0.10 1.10 -12.68
N VAL A 124 -0.37 1.99 -11.80
CA VAL A 124 0.18 3.33 -11.63
C VAL A 124 0.36 3.64 -10.16
N VAL A 125 1.53 4.16 -9.80
CA VAL A 125 1.83 4.63 -8.45
C VAL A 125 2.09 6.14 -8.49
N LEU A 126 1.33 6.89 -7.71
CA LEU A 126 1.62 8.29 -7.40
C LEU A 126 2.42 8.29 -6.12
N TYR A 127 3.69 8.68 -6.19
CA TYR A 127 4.61 8.63 -5.06
C TYR A 127 5.10 10.03 -4.69
N ASP A 128 4.78 10.49 -3.49
CA ASP A 128 5.37 11.70 -2.94
C ASP A 128 6.84 11.44 -2.59
N VAL A 129 7.76 12.20 -3.19
CA VAL A 129 9.20 12.01 -2.96
C VAL A 129 9.63 12.34 -1.53
N ASP A 130 8.84 13.15 -0.82
CA ASP A 130 9.08 13.48 0.59
C ASP A 130 8.56 12.39 1.55
N PHE A 131 7.92 11.33 0.99
CA PHE A 131 7.45 10.18 1.76
C PHE A 131 8.60 9.27 2.16
N THR A 132 8.97 9.29 3.43
CA THR A 132 10.10 8.52 3.95
C THR A 132 9.74 7.08 4.31
N GLY A 133 10.70 6.16 4.15
CA GLY A 133 10.58 4.77 4.59
C GLY A 133 10.11 3.79 3.50
N VAL A 134 9.96 4.25 2.26
CA VAL A 134 9.76 3.40 1.08
C VAL A 134 11.00 3.54 0.19
N ASP A 135 11.57 2.40 -0.21
CA ASP A 135 12.65 2.38 -1.20
C ASP A 135 12.02 2.47 -2.60
N ILE A 136 12.31 3.55 -3.31
CA ILE A 136 11.78 3.81 -4.64
C ILE A 136 12.19 2.74 -5.66
N ASN A 137 13.41 2.20 -5.57
CA ASN A 137 13.87 1.14 -6.48
C ASN A 137 13.11 -0.17 -6.21
N ALA A 138 12.86 -0.49 -4.93
CA ALA A 138 12.03 -1.63 -4.57
C ALA A 138 10.57 -1.43 -5.04
N LEU A 139 10.02 -0.23 -4.89
CA LEU A 139 8.69 0.13 -5.37
C LEU A 139 8.58 -0.11 -6.89
N MET A 140 9.55 0.39 -7.64
CA MET A 140 9.59 0.25 -9.10
C MET A 140 9.72 -1.20 -9.55
N SER A 141 10.51 -2.02 -8.85
CA SER A 141 10.67 -3.44 -9.16
C SER A 141 9.42 -4.28 -8.90
N LEU A 142 8.53 -3.81 -8.02
CA LEU A 142 7.28 -4.49 -7.66
C LEU A 142 6.08 -4.09 -8.55
N THR A 143 6.24 -3.09 -9.40
CA THR A 143 5.18 -2.57 -10.26
C THR A 143 5.25 -3.30 -11.60
N GLU A 144 4.38 -4.27 -11.87
CA GLU A 144 4.48 -5.27 -12.98
C GLU A 144 4.47 -4.68 -14.41
N SER A 145 3.89 -3.50 -14.62
CA SER A 145 3.90 -2.77 -15.90
C SER A 145 4.01 -1.27 -15.65
N GLY A 146 4.61 -0.93 -14.54
CA GLY A 146 4.25 0.16 -13.75
C GLY A 146 4.81 1.46 -14.19
N ARG A 147 3.92 2.41 -14.26
CA ARG A 147 4.30 3.80 -14.23
C ARG A 147 4.33 4.31 -12.81
N VAL A 148 5.41 5.01 -12.49
CA VAL A 148 5.56 5.71 -11.21
C VAL A 148 5.61 7.22 -11.51
N LEU A 149 4.66 7.96 -10.97
CA LEU A 149 4.63 9.41 -11.03
C LEU A 149 5.21 9.94 -9.72
N LEU A 150 6.40 10.54 -9.80
CA LEU A 150 7.14 11.10 -8.67
C LEU A 150 6.62 12.51 -8.41
N MET A 151 5.79 12.65 -7.38
CA MET A 151 5.19 13.91 -6.98
C MET A 151 6.16 14.69 -6.10
N THR A 152 6.45 15.95 -6.41
CA THR A 152 7.36 16.80 -5.64
C THR A 152 6.91 18.24 -5.62
N SER A 153 7.24 18.97 -4.56
CA SER A 153 7.07 20.43 -4.53
C SER A 153 8.23 21.19 -5.18
N LEU A 154 9.36 20.49 -5.44
CA LEU A 154 10.55 21.08 -6.06
C LEU A 154 11.28 20.02 -6.88
N ILE A 155 11.43 20.26 -8.17
CA ILE A 155 12.23 19.40 -9.05
C ILE A 155 13.71 19.66 -8.81
N SER A 156 14.39 18.69 -8.17
CA SER A 156 15.84 18.75 -8.00
C SER A 156 16.58 18.15 -9.21
N PRO A 157 17.87 18.51 -9.42
CA PRO A 157 18.68 17.90 -10.46
C PRO A 157 18.78 16.37 -10.34
N GLU A 158 18.76 15.83 -9.10
CA GLU A 158 18.79 14.39 -8.82
C GLU A 158 17.50 13.70 -9.28
N LEU A 159 16.33 14.33 -9.05
CA LEU A 159 15.05 13.81 -9.54
C LEU A 159 14.96 13.86 -11.06
N ALA A 160 15.43 14.94 -11.69
CA ALA A 160 15.49 15.03 -13.13
C ALA A 160 16.44 13.96 -13.76
N ALA A 161 17.56 13.67 -13.09
CA ALA A 161 18.47 12.62 -13.51
C ALA A 161 17.85 11.22 -13.32
N LEU A 162 17.08 11.01 -12.25
CA LEU A 162 16.35 9.77 -12.00
C LEU A 162 15.30 9.52 -13.10
N GLU A 163 14.49 10.54 -13.43
CA GLU A 163 13.51 10.46 -14.52
C GLU A 163 14.20 10.12 -15.85
N ALA A 164 15.31 10.77 -16.18
CA ALA A 164 16.05 10.51 -17.40
C ALA A 164 16.69 9.12 -17.47
N SER A 165 16.90 8.47 -16.32
CA SER A 165 17.52 7.13 -16.23
C SER A 165 16.52 5.98 -16.20
N MET A 166 15.22 6.27 -16.06
CA MET A 166 14.17 5.26 -15.84
C MET A 166 12.95 5.51 -16.73
N ASP A 167 12.74 4.65 -17.71
CA ASP A 167 11.60 4.74 -18.66
C ASP A 167 10.21 4.69 -17.98
N ILE A 168 10.13 4.22 -16.74
CA ILE A 168 8.88 4.00 -16.00
C ILE A 168 8.57 5.11 -14.99
N ALA A 169 9.49 6.04 -14.74
CA ALA A 169 9.31 7.13 -13.80
C ALA A 169 9.10 8.46 -14.53
N GLN A 170 8.17 9.26 -14.04
CA GLN A 170 7.94 10.62 -14.50
C GLN A 170 7.83 11.54 -13.28
N VAL A 171 8.55 12.68 -13.32
CA VAL A 171 8.50 13.68 -12.25
C VAL A 171 7.34 14.65 -12.51
N VAL A 172 6.55 14.90 -11.49
CA VAL A 172 5.38 15.77 -11.53
C VAL A 172 5.46 16.78 -10.40
N GLU A 173 5.53 18.05 -10.75
CA GLU A 173 5.60 19.14 -9.77
C GLU A 173 4.22 19.46 -9.19
N LYS A 174 4.14 19.57 -7.85
CA LYS A 174 2.96 20.06 -7.13
C LYS A 174 2.97 21.61 -7.09
N PRO A 175 1.81 22.27 -7.18
CA PRO A 175 0.46 21.73 -7.31
C PRO A 175 0.14 21.28 -8.74
N VAL A 176 -0.41 20.09 -8.90
CA VAL A 176 -0.80 19.52 -10.19
C VAL A 176 -2.31 19.70 -10.43
N LYS A 177 -2.68 20.03 -11.66
CA LYS A 177 -4.09 20.04 -12.07
C LYS A 177 -4.59 18.61 -12.24
N LEU A 178 -5.76 18.28 -11.68
CA LEU A 178 -6.30 16.92 -11.73
C LEU A 178 -6.49 16.37 -13.15
N ASP A 179 -6.91 17.21 -14.11
CA ASP A 179 -7.03 16.77 -15.50
C ASP A 179 -5.67 16.47 -16.15
N HIS A 180 -4.60 17.19 -15.77
CA HIS A 180 -3.25 16.89 -16.21
C HIS A 180 -2.76 15.58 -15.56
N LEU A 181 -2.98 15.41 -14.27
CA LEU A 181 -2.66 14.16 -13.56
C LEU A 181 -3.37 12.96 -14.21
N LEU A 182 -4.64 13.12 -14.59
CA LEU A 182 -5.40 12.09 -15.30
C LEU A 182 -4.75 11.70 -16.63
N GLN A 183 -4.29 12.67 -17.42
CA GLN A 183 -3.58 12.41 -18.68
C GLN A 183 -2.30 11.61 -18.43
N LEU A 184 -1.52 11.97 -17.41
CA LEU A 184 -0.30 11.24 -17.02
C LEU A 184 -0.62 9.81 -16.56
N ILE A 185 -1.66 9.61 -15.77
CA ILE A 185 -2.12 8.28 -15.33
C ILE A 185 -2.56 7.42 -16.52
N GLN A 186 -3.18 8.02 -17.54
CA GLN A 186 -3.62 7.31 -18.75
C GLN A 186 -2.48 7.09 -19.77
N GLY A 187 -1.31 7.71 -19.57
CA GLY A 187 -0.19 7.63 -20.51
C GLY A 187 -0.40 8.41 -21.80
N ARG A 188 -1.05 9.54 -21.69
CA ARG A 188 -1.35 10.43 -22.82
C ARG A 188 -0.62 11.74 -22.69
#